data_82ddd7822520c4e7eb0b34d7b162d77d
#
_entry.id   82ddd7822520c4e7eb0b34d7b162d77d
#
_cell.length_a   1.000
_cell.length_b   1.000
_cell.length_c   1.000
_cell.angle_alpha   90.00
_cell.angle_beta   90.00
_cell.angle_gamma   90.00
#
_symmetry.space_group_name_H-M   'P 1'
#
loop_
_entity.id
_entity.type
_entity.pdbx_description
1 polymer ?
#
loop_
_entity_poly.entity_id
_entity_poly.type
_entity_poly.pdbx_seq_one_letter_code
_entity_poly.pdbx_strand_id
1 'polypeptide(L)'
;MKFIFITLLFVLTSITAQESKKGRFNIKKVGLLYNNANEKNFIFNDKDFSYSTNTYKLQAFYNLGTWKSLKFELILQPQIQILEHQLLNKQFVLPSEENYQEKRTEFTTPKTMHLYAFELGFVIKKKISRRLDYLIKMGLGIAAIDTRTERLAKGFTFIENATLGVSYNFVDKTFLFVGCNIGHVSNLDTQKPNNGYSIVGFEVGIAYAIK
;
A
#
# COMPACT_ATOMS: atom_id res chain seq x y z
N MET A 1 3.47 16.51 -9.43
CA MET A 1 2.91 15.73 -8.30
C MET A 1 2.03 16.52 -7.33
N LYS A 2 2.27 17.79 -7.03
CA LYS A 2 1.44 18.59 -6.09
C LYS A 2 -0.03 18.73 -6.51
N PHE A 3 -0.37 18.74 -7.80
CA PHE A 3 -1.74 18.89 -8.30
C PHE A 3 -2.63 17.66 -8.12
N ILE A 4 -2.09 16.43 -8.15
CA ILE A 4 -2.87 15.20 -7.99
C ILE A 4 -3.38 15.06 -6.55
N PHE A 5 -2.57 15.48 -5.57
CA PHE A 5 -2.93 15.43 -4.15
C PHE A 5 -4.10 16.35 -3.81
N ILE A 6 -4.12 17.57 -4.38
CA ILE A 6 -5.18 18.55 -4.17
C ILE A 6 -6.48 18.08 -4.82
N THR A 7 -6.42 17.46 -6.01
CA THR A 7 -7.60 16.95 -6.71
C THR A 7 -8.24 15.79 -5.96
N LEU A 8 -7.45 14.88 -5.37
CA LEU A 8 -7.94 13.75 -4.57
C LEU A 8 -8.61 14.23 -3.28
N LEU A 9 -8.06 15.26 -2.64
CA LEU A 9 -8.63 15.87 -1.43
C LEU A 9 -9.97 16.57 -1.75
N PHE A 10 -10.08 17.25 -2.90
CA PHE A 10 -11.32 17.92 -3.33
C PHE A 10 -12.43 16.93 -3.68
N VAL A 11 -12.11 15.79 -4.28
CA VAL A 11 -13.08 14.71 -4.57
C VAL A 11 -13.60 14.10 -3.26
N LEU A 12 -12.75 13.92 -2.26
CA LEU A 12 -13.15 13.41 -0.94
C LEU A 12 -14.08 14.39 -0.21
N THR A 13 -13.82 15.69 -0.26
CA THR A 13 -14.68 16.71 0.38
C THR A 13 -16.02 16.88 -0.32
N SER A 14 -16.07 16.73 -1.65
CA SER A 14 -17.32 16.83 -2.42
C SER A 14 -18.28 15.67 -2.15
N ILE A 15 -17.74 14.47 -1.82
CA ILE A 15 -18.56 13.29 -1.48
C ILE A 15 -19.19 13.42 -0.09
N THR A 16 -18.57 14.17 0.84
CA THR A 16 -19.09 14.35 2.20
C THR A 16 -20.16 15.43 2.32
N ALA A 17 -20.30 16.31 1.31
CA ALA A 17 -21.22 17.46 1.34
C ALA A 17 -22.67 17.10 0.97
N GLN A 18 -22.97 15.88 0.51
CA GLN A 18 -24.35 15.46 0.21
C GLN A 18 -24.96 14.66 1.38
N GLU A 19 -25.84 15.35 2.12
CA GLU A 19 -26.83 14.88 3.11
C GLU A 19 -26.47 13.69 4.01
N SER A 20 -26.28 13.97 5.29
CA SER A 20 -26.12 13.00 6.37
C SER A 20 -27.42 12.23 6.63
N LYS A 21 -27.70 11.16 5.88
CA LYS A 21 -28.59 10.11 6.37
C LYS A 21 -27.83 9.28 7.40
N LYS A 22 -28.30 9.29 8.66
CA LYS A 22 -27.85 8.42 9.76
C LYS A 22 -27.61 6.99 9.23
N GLY A 23 -26.34 6.51 9.20
CA GLY A 23 -26.00 5.14 8.84
C GLY A 23 -24.95 4.93 7.74
N ARG A 24 -24.39 6.00 7.12
CA ARG A 24 -23.43 5.87 6.01
C ARG A 24 -22.05 5.33 6.41
N PHE A 25 -21.60 5.54 7.64
CA PHE A 25 -20.25 5.14 8.11
C PHE A 25 -20.27 3.87 8.99
N ASN A 26 -21.13 2.91 8.67
CA ASN A 26 -21.06 1.62 9.33
C ASN A 26 -20.14 0.66 8.58
N ILE A 27 -19.30 -0.05 9.32
CA ILE A 27 -18.46 -1.12 8.76
C ILE A 27 -19.38 -2.18 8.15
N LYS A 28 -19.19 -2.44 6.86
CA LYS A 28 -19.97 -3.43 6.10
C LYS A 28 -19.28 -4.78 5.98
N LYS A 29 -17.97 -4.78 5.98
CA LYS A 29 -17.14 -5.99 5.93
C LYS A 29 -15.87 -5.77 6.74
N VAL A 30 -15.35 -6.85 7.29
CA VAL A 30 -14.00 -6.92 7.85
C VAL A 30 -13.22 -7.97 7.10
N GLY A 31 -11.91 -7.81 7.01
CA GLY A 31 -11.08 -8.74 6.25
C GLY A 31 -9.64 -8.80 6.74
N LEU A 32 -8.97 -9.83 6.25
CA LEU A 32 -7.55 -10.04 6.34
C LEU A 32 -6.97 -10.10 4.93
N LEU A 33 -5.82 -9.47 4.73
CA LEU A 33 -5.15 -9.48 3.45
C LEU A 33 -3.65 -9.69 3.68
N TYR A 34 -3.07 -10.55 2.87
CA TYR A 34 -1.65 -10.77 2.74
C TYR A 34 -1.16 -10.28 1.38
N ASN A 35 -0.02 -9.59 1.37
CA ASN A 35 0.66 -9.16 0.16
C ASN A 35 2.11 -9.64 0.21
N ASN A 36 2.59 -10.21 -0.90
CA ASN A 36 3.99 -10.49 -1.13
C ASN A 36 4.43 -9.72 -2.36
N ALA A 37 5.45 -8.90 -2.21
CA ALA A 37 5.95 -8.04 -3.27
C ALA A 37 7.47 -7.87 -3.18
N ASN A 38 8.09 -7.56 -4.31
CA ASN A 38 9.50 -7.26 -4.37
C ASN A 38 9.82 -6.19 -5.43
N GLU A 39 10.96 -5.59 -5.30
CA GLU A 39 11.45 -4.55 -6.21
C GLU A 39 11.81 -5.15 -7.58
N LYS A 40 12.34 -6.38 -7.65
CA LYS A 40 12.74 -7.05 -8.91
C LYS A 40 11.59 -7.23 -9.90
N ASN A 41 10.34 -7.26 -9.41
CA ASN A 41 9.16 -7.34 -10.26
C ASN A 41 8.74 -5.98 -10.84
N PHE A 42 9.34 -4.89 -10.37
CA PHE A 42 9.05 -3.56 -10.88
C PHE A 42 9.73 -3.35 -12.25
N ILE A 43 9.00 -2.78 -13.21
CA ILE A 43 9.48 -2.61 -14.61
C ILE A 43 10.73 -1.73 -14.66
N PHE A 44 10.83 -0.75 -13.76
CA PHE A 44 11.99 0.16 -13.64
C PHE A 44 12.83 -0.22 -12.42
N ASN A 45 13.06 -1.54 -12.22
CA ASN A 45 13.88 -2.00 -11.12
C ASN A 45 15.31 -1.43 -11.20
N ASP A 46 15.85 -1.14 -10.05
CA ASP A 46 17.23 -0.69 -9.89
C ASP A 46 18.06 -1.88 -9.39
N LYS A 47 19.14 -2.21 -10.10
CA LYS A 47 20.01 -3.35 -9.76
C LYS A 47 20.95 -3.06 -8.58
N ASP A 48 20.98 -1.82 -8.11
CA ASP A 48 21.87 -1.40 -7.03
C ASP A 48 21.41 -1.90 -5.66
N PHE A 49 20.15 -2.26 -5.50
CA PHE A 49 19.57 -2.71 -4.22
C PHE A 49 18.50 -3.78 -4.42
N SER A 50 18.08 -4.39 -3.31
CA SER A 50 16.98 -5.36 -3.28
C SER A 50 16.05 -5.06 -2.11
N TYR A 51 14.74 -5.00 -2.38
CA TYR A 51 13.66 -4.98 -1.39
C TYR A 51 12.69 -6.13 -1.65
N SER A 52 12.35 -6.86 -0.60
CA SER A 52 11.32 -7.88 -0.60
C SER A 52 10.41 -7.67 0.61
N THR A 53 9.10 -7.81 0.44
CA THR A 53 8.14 -7.50 1.50
C THR A 53 7.10 -8.60 1.66
N ASN A 54 6.76 -8.86 2.92
CA ASN A 54 5.58 -9.60 3.33
C ASN A 54 4.71 -8.65 4.15
N THR A 55 3.51 -8.33 3.67
CA THR A 55 2.61 -7.36 4.30
C THR A 55 1.34 -8.04 4.77
N TYR A 56 0.95 -7.77 6.00
CA TYR A 56 -0.28 -8.25 6.62
C TYR A 56 -1.18 -7.04 6.92
N LYS A 57 -2.42 -7.05 6.40
CA LYS A 57 -3.39 -5.96 6.55
C LYS A 57 -4.66 -6.46 7.21
N LEU A 58 -5.12 -5.74 8.22
CA LEU A 58 -6.53 -5.81 8.66
C LEU A 58 -7.34 -4.85 7.78
N GLN A 59 -8.59 -5.18 7.49
CA GLN A 59 -9.42 -4.37 6.61
C GLN A 59 -10.79 -4.10 7.24
N ALA A 60 -11.22 -2.84 7.22
CA ALA A 60 -12.59 -2.43 7.53
C ALA A 60 -13.18 -1.71 6.32
N PHE A 61 -14.27 -2.23 5.76
CA PHE A 61 -14.88 -1.73 4.53
C PHE A 61 -16.13 -0.91 4.85
N TYR A 62 -16.23 0.26 4.21
CA TYR A 62 -17.37 1.15 4.25
C TYR A 62 -17.97 1.29 2.85
N ASN A 63 -19.29 1.20 2.74
CA ASN A 63 -19.95 1.41 1.45
C ASN A 63 -20.16 2.90 1.21
N LEU A 64 -19.63 3.42 0.11
CA LEU A 64 -19.81 4.80 -0.32
C LEU A 64 -21.01 4.97 -1.27
N GLY A 65 -21.51 3.86 -1.83
CA GLY A 65 -22.65 3.89 -2.74
C GLY A 65 -22.37 3.19 -4.07
N THR A 66 -23.33 3.38 -4.98
CA THR A 66 -23.27 2.80 -6.33
C THR A 66 -23.62 3.89 -7.34
N TRP A 67 -22.84 3.98 -8.40
CA TRP A 67 -23.13 4.85 -9.53
C TRP A 67 -23.11 4.01 -10.81
N LYS A 68 -24.24 3.98 -11.52
CA LYS A 68 -24.46 3.04 -12.63
C LYS A 68 -24.19 1.59 -12.17
N SER A 69 -23.26 0.89 -12.84
CA SER A 69 -22.86 -0.48 -12.51
C SER A 69 -21.64 -0.58 -11.59
N LEU A 70 -21.09 0.55 -11.15
CA LEU A 70 -19.90 0.62 -10.32
C LEU A 70 -20.29 0.78 -8.85
N LYS A 71 -19.69 -0.03 -7.99
CA LYS A 71 -19.80 0.07 -6.54
C LYS A 71 -18.53 0.68 -5.97
N PHE A 72 -18.68 1.62 -5.04
CA PHE A 72 -17.60 2.34 -4.39
C PHE A 72 -17.51 1.97 -2.92
N GLU A 73 -16.32 1.64 -2.46
CA GLU A 73 -16.04 1.32 -1.07
C GLU A 73 -14.80 2.09 -0.58
N LEU A 74 -14.82 2.48 0.69
CA LEU A 74 -13.67 2.97 1.42
C LEU A 74 -13.15 1.84 2.29
N ILE A 75 -11.83 1.71 2.41
CA ILE A 75 -11.21 0.69 3.27
C ILE A 75 -10.22 1.39 4.21
N LEU A 76 -10.32 1.09 5.49
CA LEU A 76 -9.27 1.39 6.47
C LEU A 76 -8.41 0.13 6.64
N GLN A 77 -7.08 0.28 6.54
CA GLN A 77 -6.13 -0.83 6.53
C GLN A 77 -4.93 -0.56 7.44
N PRO A 78 -5.03 -0.80 8.77
CA PRO A 78 -3.82 -0.93 9.57
C PRO A 78 -3.02 -2.14 9.08
N GLN A 79 -1.69 -1.97 8.95
CA GLN A 79 -0.82 -3.00 8.39
C GLN A 79 0.59 -3.00 9.00
N ILE A 80 1.20 -4.15 8.92
CA ILE A 80 2.62 -4.36 9.17
C ILE A 80 3.27 -4.95 7.93
N GLN A 81 4.41 -4.39 7.52
CA GLN A 81 5.26 -4.94 6.47
C GLN A 81 6.56 -5.42 7.11
N ILE A 82 6.92 -6.65 6.82
CA ILE A 82 8.22 -7.23 7.11
C ILE A 82 9.03 -7.14 5.83
N LEU A 83 10.12 -6.37 5.88
CA LEU A 83 10.95 -6.07 4.72
C LEU A 83 12.31 -6.72 4.88
N GLU A 84 12.78 -7.33 3.81
CA GLU A 84 14.18 -7.74 3.66
C GLU A 84 14.84 -6.80 2.68
N HIS A 85 15.99 -6.24 3.06
CA HIS A 85 16.72 -5.27 2.28
C HIS A 85 18.22 -5.53 2.27
N GLN A 86 18.85 -5.21 1.13
CA GLN A 86 20.29 -5.21 0.95
C GLN A 86 20.68 -4.25 -0.17
N LEU A 87 21.67 -3.39 0.07
CA LEU A 87 22.37 -2.69 -0.98
C LEU A 87 23.31 -3.66 -1.72
N LEU A 88 23.12 -3.86 -3.02
CA LEU A 88 23.90 -4.78 -3.84
C LEU A 88 25.16 -4.11 -4.41
N ASN A 89 25.03 -2.86 -4.83
CA ASN A 89 26.12 -2.06 -5.37
C ASN A 89 26.71 -1.12 -4.32
N LYS A 90 27.83 -1.52 -3.70
CA LYS A 90 28.53 -0.69 -2.71
C LYS A 90 28.97 0.68 -3.20
N GLN A 91 29.10 0.87 -4.53
CA GLN A 91 29.49 2.14 -5.15
C GLN A 91 28.38 3.19 -5.08
N PHE A 92 27.13 2.79 -4.77
CA PHE A 92 26.03 3.70 -4.52
C PHE A 92 26.34 4.70 -3.38
N VAL A 93 27.09 4.24 -2.37
CA VAL A 93 27.63 5.13 -1.31
C VAL A 93 28.97 5.67 -1.78
N LEU A 94 29.02 6.98 -2.04
CA LEU A 94 30.20 7.63 -2.63
C LEU A 94 31.33 7.80 -1.60
N PRO A 95 32.62 7.70 -2.02
CA PRO A 95 33.76 7.96 -1.14
C PRO A 95 33.80 9.37 -0.54
N SER A 96 33.08 10.32 -1.13
CA SER A 96 32.94 11.70 -0.63
C SER A 96 31.94 11.84 0.51
N GLU A 97 31.17 10.80 0.84
CA GLU A 97 30.23 10.81 1.96
C GLU A 97 30.96 10.61 3.28
N GLU A 98 30.51 11.31 4.31
CA GLU A 98 31.00 11.11 5.66
C GLU A 98 30.75 9.64 6.10
N ASN A 99 31.78 9.00 6.68
CA ASN A 99 31.76 7.61 7.15
C ASN A 99 31.33 6.59 6.06
N TYR A 100 31.72 6.83 4.79
CA TYR A 100 31.30 6.01 3.65
C TYR A 100 31.63 4.52 3.80
N GLN A 101 32.73 4.16 4.45
CA GLN A 101 33.13 2.76 4.66
C GLN A 101 32.16 2.04 5.62
N GLU A 102 31.79 2.71 6.70
CA GLU A 102 30.81 2.19 7.66
C GLU A 102 29.42 2.08 7.03
N LYS A 103 28.99 3.11 6.29
CA LYS A 103 27.73 3.08 5.53
C LYS A 103 27.70 1.96 4.50
N ARG A 104 28.79 1.73 3.78
CA ARG A 104 28.92 0.61 2.83
C ARG A 104 28.71 -0.72 3.54
N THR A 105 29.38 -0.93 4.65
CA THR A 105 29.24 -2.15 5.46
C THR A 105 27.83 -2.30 5.99
N GLU A 106 27.27 -1.22 6.55
CA GLU A 106 25.90 -1.22 7.10
C GLU A 106 24.84 -1.56 6.05
N PHE A 107 24.92 -0.95 4.86
CA PHE A 107 23.86 -1.08 3.86
C PHE A 107 24.00 -2.32 2.98
N THR A 108 25.22 -2.83 2.78
CA THR A 108 25.45 -4.10 2.06
C THR A 108 25.20 -5.35 2.90
N THR A 109 25.07 -5.19 4.22
CA THR A 109 24.66 -6.29 5.11
C THR A 109 23.16 -6.51 4.97
N PRO A 110 22.69 -7.73 4.60
CA PRO A 110 21.27 -8.05 4.57
C PRO A 110 20.61 -7.76 5.91
N LYS A 111 19.44 -7.12 5.88
CA LYS A 111 18.71 -6.77 7.11
C LYS A 111 17.21 -6.97 6.96
N THR A 112 16.57 -7.34 8.06
CA THR A 112 15.12 -7.36 8.19
C THR A 112 14.67 -6.09 8.90
N MET A 113 13.64 -5.46 8.36
CA MET A 113 13.09 -4.19 8.86
C MET A 113 11.57 -4.32 8.98
N HIS A 114 10.96 -3.43 9.76
CA HIS A 114 9.51 -3.38 9.91
C HIS A 114 8.99 -1.98 9.55
N LEU A 115 7.89 -1.97 8.83
CA LEU A 115 7.13 -0.77 8.55
C LEU A 115 5.71 -0.97 9.07
N TYR A 116 5.28 -0.06 9.94
CA TYR A 116 3.92 0.00 10.48
C TYR A 116 3.16 1.11 9.80
N ALA A 117 1.98 0.82 9.27
CA ALA A 117 1.23 1.82 8.53
C ALA A 117 -0.27 1.76 8.83
N PHE A 118 -0.90 2.91 8.58
CA PHE A 118 -2.34 3.06 8.50
C PHE A 118 -2.70 3.61 7.12
N GLU A 119 -3.33 2.77 6.30
CA GLU A 119 -3.68 3.06 4.91
C GLU A 119 -5.18 3.32 4.78
N LEU A 120 -5.53 4.37 4.05
CA LEU A 120 -6.87 4.65 3.56
C LEU A 120 -6.94 4.22 2.10
N GLY A 121 -7.79 3.25 1.79
CA GLY A 121 -7.99 2.73 0.44
C GLY A 121 -9.35 3.13 -0.14
N PHE A 122 -9.37 3.46 -1.43
CA PHE A 122 -10.56 3.66 -2.23
C PHE A 122 -10.69 2.53 -3.25
N VAL A 123 -11.86 1.90 -3.31
CA VAL A 123 -12.12 0.74 -4.17
C VAL A 123 -13.29 0.99 -5.08
N ILE A 124 -13.07 0.71 -6.35
CA ILE A 124 -14.10 0.67 -7.39
C ILE A 124 -14.30 -0.78 -7.78
N LYS A 125 -15.53 -1.27 -7.71
CA LYS A 125 -15.91 -2.64 -8.09
C LYS A 125 -16.91 -2.63 -9.24
N LYS A 126 -16.69 -3.53 -10.19
CA LYS A 126 -17.63 -3.81 -11.28
C LYS A 126 -18.01 -5.28 -11.25
N LYS A 127 -19.32 -5.55 -11.16
CA LYS A 127 -19.85 -6.91 -11.18
C LYS A 127 -19.66 -7.54 -12.56
N ILE A 128 -19.03 -8.73 -12.60
CA ILE A 128 -18.83 -9.54 -13.81
C ILE A 128 -19.89 -10.63 -13.87
N SER A 129 -20.15 -11.30 -12.75
CA SER A 129 -21.15 -12.36 -12.62
C SER A 129 -21.86 -12.29 -11.26
N ARG A 130 -22.75 -13.25 -10.97
CA ARG A 130 -23.46 -13.30 -9.68
C ARG A 130 -22.51 -13.33 -8.47
N ARG A 131 -21.30 -13.92 -8.62
CA ARG A 131 -20.36 -14.15 -7.53
C ARG A 131 -19.01 -13.50 -7.73
N LEU A 132 -18.73 -12.87 -8.90
CA LEU A 132 -17.43 -12.35 -9.27
C LEU A 132 -17.51 -10.86 -9.55
N ASP A 133 -16.69 -10.09 -8.86
CA ASP A 133 -16.46 -8.67 -9.11
C ASP A 133 -15.00 -8.45 -9.55
N TYR A 134 -14.79 -7.63 -10.57
CA TYR A 134 -13.52 -6.99 -10.85
C TYR A 134 -13.37 -5.75 -10.00
N LEU A 135 -12.14 -5.45 -9.55
CA LEU A 135 -11.92 -4.26 -8.75
C LEU A 135 -10.58 -3.57 -9.05
N ILE A 136 -10.60 -2.26 -8.83
CA ILE A 136 -9.43 -1.40 -8.74
C ILE A 136 -9.41 -0.83 -7.33
N LYS A 137 -8.27 -0.91 -6.67
CA LYS A 137 -8.04 -0.31 -5.34
C LYS A 137 -6.86 0.65 -5.43
N MET A 138 -7.00 1.84 -4.87
CA MET A 138 -5.92 2.80 -4.65
C MET A 138 -5.88 3.15 -3.18
N GLY A 139 -4.69 3.19 -2.59
CA GLY A 139 -4.47 3.46 -1.19
C GLY A 139 -3.36 4.45 -0.94
N LEU A 140 -3.54 5.28 0.06
CA LEU A 140 -2.55 6.19 0.61
C LEU A 140 -2.48 6.00 2.12
N GLY A 141 -1.28 5.99 2.67
CA GLY A 141 -1.13 5.79 4.10
C GLY A 141 0.05 6.54 4.71
N ILE A 142 -0.08 6.78 6.00
CA ILE A 142 1.03 7.22 6.85
C ILE A 142 1.68 6.00 7.47
N ALA A 143 3.00 6.05 7.61
CA ALA A 143 3.77 4.93 8.09
C ALA A 143 4.97 5.36 8.93
N ALA A 144 5.56 4.40 9.64
CA ALA A 144 6.84 4.53 10.30
C ALA A 144 7.69 3.29 10.01
N ILE A 145 8.93 3.51 9.56
CA ILE A 145 9.94 2.46 9.34
C ILE A 145 10.97 2.47 10.47
N ASP A 146 11.30 1.29 10.97
CA ASP A 146 12.16 1.13 12.14
C ASP A 146 13.67 1.25 11.86
N THR A 147 14.07 1.14 10.58
CA THR A 147 15.47 1.07 10.16
C THR A 147 15.72 1.96 8.95
N ARG A 148 16.90 2.61 8.91
CA ARG A 148 17.34 3.40 7.75
C ARG A 148 17.93 2.51 6.67
N THR A 149 17.83 2.97 5.43
CA THR A 149 18.54 2.42 4.27
C THR A 149 19.31 3.53 3.55
N GLU A 150 20.08 3.20 2.52
CA GLU A 150 20.74 4.18 1.66
C GLU A 150 19.74 5.06 0.90
N ARG A 151 18.46 4.64 0.81
CA ARG A 151 17.42 5.33 0.04
C ARG A 151 16.33 5.97 0.91
N LEU A 152 16.14 5.51 2.14
CA LEU A 152 15.05 5.97 3.00
C LEU A 152 15.52 6.15 4.44
N ALA A 153 15.25 7.32 5.00
CA ALA A 153 15.52 7.59 6.42
C ALA A 153 14.59 6.77 7.33
N LYS A 154 15.11 6.38 8.51
CA LYS A 154 14.29 5.79 9.57
C LYS A 154 13.27 6.81 10.08
N GLY A 155 12.07 6.36 10.41
CA GLY A 155 11.02 7.16 11.03
C GLY A 155 9.81 7.32 10.14
N PHE A 156 9.26 8.52 10.10
CA PHE A 156 8.00 8.81 9.41
C PHE A 156 8.15 8.67 7.88
N THR A 157 7.19 8.00 7.26
CA THR A 157 7.14 7.78 5.82
C THR A 157 5.69 7.68 5.34
N PHE A 158 5.49 7.63 4.04
CA PHE A 158 4.20 7.44 3.38
C PHE A 158 4.24 6.15 2.56
N ILE A 159 3.08 5.55 2.39
CA ILE A 159 2.86 4.43 1.49
C ILE A 159 1.80 4.80 0.45
N GLU A 160 2.03 4.39 -0.77
CA GLU A 160 1.12 4.52 -1.90
C GLU A 160 0.93 3.13 -2.51
N ASN A 161 -0.32 2.72 -2.74
CA ASN A 161 -0.64 1.42 -3.29
C ASN A 161 -1.67 1.54 -4.41
N ALA A 162 -1.50 0.74 -5.45
CA ALA A 162 -2.52 0.50 -6.47
C ALA A 162 -2.64 -1.01 -6.71
N THR A 163 -3.89 -1.51 -6.80
CA THR A 163 -4.17 -2.93 -7.00
C THR A 163 -5.24 -3.12 -8.04
N LEU A 164 -5.01 -4.06 -8.95
CA LEU A 164 -6.01 -4.62 -9.86
C LEU A 164 -6.30 -6.04 -9.41
N GLY A 165 -7.58 -6.42 -9.29
CA GLY A 165 -7.90 -7.74 -8.80
C GLY A 165 -9.34 -8.15 -9.00
N VAL A 166 -9.64 -9.32 -8.47
CA VAL A 166 -10.97 -9.91 -8.48
C VAL A 166 -11.39 -10.30 -7.07
N SER A 167 -12.68 -10.16 -6.80
CA SER A 167 -13.30 -10.59 -5.54
C SER A 167 -14.39 -11.60 -5.85
N TYR A 168 -14.32 -12.77 -5.22
CA TYR A 168 -15.25 -13.87 -5.42
C TYR A 168 -16.07 -14.10 -4.15
N ASN A 169 -17.40 -14.05 -4.27
CA ASN A 169 -18.30 -14.44 -3.20
C ASN A 169 -18.32 -15.97 -3.09
N PHE A 170 -17.49 -16.51 -2.18
CA PHE A 170 -17.27 -17.95 -2.01
C PHE A 170 -18.49 -18.66 -1.39
N VAL A 171 -18.92 -18.16 -0.25
CA VAL A 171 -20.15 -18.57 0.44
C VAL A 171 -20.85 -17.32 0.97
N ASP A 172 -22.09 -17.45 1.46
CA ASP A 172 -22.83 -16.34 2.02
C ASP A 172 -21.96 -15.48 2.95
N LYS A 173 -21.91 -14.18 2.67
CA LYS A 173 -21.15 -13.15 3.42
C LYS A 173 -19.62 -13.28 3.36
N THR A 174 -19.03 -14.32 2.73
CA THR A 174 -17.58 -14.52 2.67
C THR A 174 -17.06 -14.25 1.27
N PHE A 175 -16.06 -13.39 1.18
CA PHE A 175 -15.45 -12.95 -0.07
C PHE A 175 -13.97 -13.30 -0.07
N LEU A 176 -13.51 -13.96 -1.10
CA LEU A 176 -12.11 -14.17 -1.40
C LEU A 176 -11.62 -13.08 -2.35
N PHE A 177 -10.40 -12.65 -2.20
CA PHE A 177 -9.79 -11.63 -3.03
C PHE A 177 -8.41 -12.10 -3.53
N VAL A 178 -8.11 -11.83 -4.81
CA VAL A 178 -6.78 -11.99 -5.40
C VAL A 178 -6.53 -10.80 -6.32
N GLY A 179 -5.31 -10.24 -6.26
CA GLY A 179 -4.94 -9.11 -7.11
C GLY A 179 -3.45 -8.93 -7.28
N CYS A 180 -3.06 -8.15 -8.30
CA CYS A 180 -1.70 -7.65 -8.50
C CYS A 180 -1.61 -6.26 -7.88
N ASN A 181 -0.55 -6.03 -7.13
CA ASN A 181 -0.30 -4.79 -6.38
C ASN A 181 1.00 -4.14 -6.85
N ILE A 182 0.98 -2.83 -6.96
CA ILE A 182 2.15 -1.97 -7.04
C ILE A 182 2.15 -1.06 -5.83
N GLY A 183 3.28 -0.98 -5.13
CA GLY A 183 3.45 -0.14 -3.95
C GLY A 183 4.66 0.77 -4.09
N HIS A 184 4.57 1.95 -3.48
CA HIS A 184 5.68 2.88 -3.32
C HIS A 184 5.76 3.37 -1.88
N VAL A 185 6.99 3.51 -1.37
CA VAL A 185 7.27 4.02 -0.02
C VAL A 185 8.27 5.14 -0.11
N SER A 186 7.94 6.31 0.43
CA SER A 186 8.82 7.49 0.47
C SER A 186 8.47 8.39 1.65
N ASN A 187 9.38 9.28 2.04
CA ASN A 187 9.11 10.25 3.12
C ASN A 187 8.79 11.67 2.61
N LEU A 188 8.52 11.85 1.31
CA LEU A 188 8.19 13.13 0.66
C LEU A 188 9.22 14.25 0.95
N ASP A 189 10.50 13.91 1.02
CA ASP A 189 11.61 14.82 1.32
C ASP A 189 11.57 15.47 2.71
N THR A 190 10.81 14.91 3.64
CA THR A 190 10.82 15.40 5.05
C THR A 190 12.14 15.10 5.76
N GLN A 191 12.87 14.07 5.32
CA GLN A 191 14.17 13.66 5.85
C GLN A 191 15.04 13.08 4.73
N LYS A 192 16.37 13.19 4.84
CA LYS A 192 17.32 12.55 3.92
C LYS A 192 17.88 11.24 4.52
N PRO A 193 18.06 10.20 3.69
CA PRO A 193 17.72 10.09 2.25
C PRO A 193 16.22 9.93 2.00
N ASN A 194 15.73 10.28 0.78
CA ASN A 194 14.36 10.08 0.36
C ASN A 194 14.24 9.69 -1.13
N ASN A 195 14.92 8.68 -1.57
CA ASN A 195 14.65 8.09 -2.90
C ASN A 195 13.52 7.05 -2.82
N GLY A 196 13.26 6.51 -1.62
CA GLY A 196 12.25 5.50 -1.40
C GLY A 196 12.49 4.20 -2.17
N TYR A 197 11.48 3.36 -2.25
CA TYR A 197 11.50 2.12 -3.05
C TYR A 197 10.11 1.82 -3.61
N SER A 198 10.09 1.12 -4.76
CA SER A 198 8.85 0.63 -5.38
C SER A 198 8.89 -0.88 -5.48
N ILE A 199 7.75 -1.51 -5.25
CA ILE A 199 7.60 -2.96 -5.23
C ILE A 199 6.36 -3.37 -6.03
N VAL A 200 6.44 -4.54 -6.66
CA VAL A 200 5.30 -5.16 -7.35
C VAL A 200 5.13 -6.58 -6.87
N GLY A 201 3.90 -6.97 -6.63
CA GLY A 201 3.58 -8.30 -6.14
C GLY A 201 2.12 -8.66 -6.28
N PHE A 202 1.68 -9.58 -5.46
CA PHE A 202 0.31 -10.04 -5.45
C PHE A 202 -0.28 -9.97 -4.05
N GLU A 203 -1.60 -9.80 -4.01
CA GLU A 203 -2.39 -9.77 -2.79
C GLU A 203 -3.40 -10.92 -2.80
N VAL A 204 -3.56 -11.56 -1.65
CA VAL A 204 -4.64 -12.51 -1.40
C VAL A 204 -5.33 -12.13 -0.10
N GLY A 205 -6.65 -12.28 -0.05
CA GLY A 205 -7.39 -11.90 1.14
C GLY A 205 -8.73 -12.58 1.28
N ILE A 206 -9.26 -12.49 2.49
CA ILE A 206 -10.60 -12.94 2.83
C ILE A 206 -11.33 -11.82 3.56
N ALA A 207 -12.60 -11.61 3.25
CA ALA A 207 -13.43 -10.64 3.94
C ALA A 207 -14.79 -11.24 4.29
N TYR A 208 -15.35 -10.84 5.43
CA TYR A 208 -16.65 -11.24 5.91
C TYR A 208 -17.59 -10.04 6.01
N ALA A 209 -18.78 -10.13 5.41
CA ALA A 209 -19.80 -9.09 5.48
C ALA A 209 -20.50 -9.14 6.85
N ILE A 210 -20.43 -8.01 7.57
CA ILE A 210 -21.20 -7.73 8.75
C ILE A 210 -22.58 -7.20 8.27
N LYS A 211 -23.62 -7.42 8.97
CA LYS A 211 -24.98 -7.02 8.59
C LYS A 211 -25.11 -5.58 8.10
#